data_da8a29fe7f0e65adf0828d7cf2680640
#
_entry.id   da8a29fe7f0e65adf0828d7cf2680640
#
_cell.length_a   1.000
_cell.length_b   1.000
_cell.length_c   1.000
_cell.angle_alpha   90.00
_cell.angle_beta   90.00
_cell.angle_gamma   90.00
#
_symmetry.space_group_name_H-M   'P 1'
#
loop_
_entity.id
_entity.type
_entity.pdbx_description
1 polymer ?
#
loop_
_entity_poly.entity_id
_entity_poly.type
_entity_poly.pdbx_seq_one_letter_code
_entity_poly.pdbx_strand_id
1 'polypeptide(L)'
;CAITKIELNELPSFDLEYYFLNLRAKSIGEEIELSLSHQNGSTCEHVTTKKLNLLDVKIIENKEHKDNFLIDKERNLGVKMKYPQIDSNILDDIEKKSEIEIATEAVINCVDYIYDKDQMYKGKDYSKEDLLEFFENLTQDQFQGVASFFDTMPKLKHVVKWKCPKCGKEDELVLEGIGNFFAF
;
A
#
# COMPACT_ATOMS: atom_id res chain seq x y z
N CYS A 1 -6.14 10.32 24.86
CA CYS A 1 -5.67 9.05 25.43
C CYS A 1 -6.51 7.92 24.83
N ALA A 2 -5.87 6.94 24.19
CA ALA A 2 -6.56 5.76 23.73
C ALA A 2 -6.95 4.94 24.96
N ILE A 3 -8.26 4.70 25.14
CA ILE A 3 -8.80 3.94 26.28
C ILE A 3 -8.69 2.44 25.99
N THR A 4 -8.59 2.07 24.72
CA THR A 4 -8.47 0.67 24.27
C THR A 4 -7.03 0.37 23.90
N LYS A 5 -6.47 -0.73 24.40
CA LYS A 5 -5.17 -1.21 23.98
C LYS A 5 -5.29 -1.70 22.54
N ILE A 6 -4.62 -1.03 21.62
CA ILE A 6 -4.54 -1.42 20.22
C ILE A 6 -3.18 -2.08 20.03
N GLU A 7 -3.18 -3.31 19.54
CA GLU A 7 -1.95 -3.99 19.14
C GLU A 7 -1.59 -3.50 17.73
N LEU A 8 -0.72 -2.48 17.68
CA LEU A 8 -0.37 -1.78 16.42
C LEU A 8 0.23 -2.72 15.37
N ASN A 9 0.93 -3.77 15.80
CA ASN A 9 1.57 -4.74 14.91
C ASN A 9 0.56 -5.67 14.20
N GLU A 10 -0.69 -5.71 14.66
CA GLU A 10 -1.74 -6.53 14.04
C GLU A 10 -2.57 -5.74 13.03
N LEU A 11 -2.40 -4.40 13.01
CA LEU A 11 -3.14 -3.56 12.08
C LEU A 11 -2.55 -3.66 10.65
N PRO A 12 -3.43 -3.68 9.61
CA PRO A 12 -3.00 -3.42 8.25
C PRO A 12 -2.24 -2.10 8.14
N SER A 13 -1.27 -2.04 7.22
CA SER A 13 -0.44 -0.84 7.05
C SER A 13 -1.27 0.43 6.80
N PHE A 14 -2.30 0.36 5.97
CA PHE A 14 -3.17 1.49 5.65
C PHE A 14 -4.02 1.97 6.84
N ASP A 15 -4.44 1.07 7.75
CA ASP A 15 -5.15 1.44 8.98
C ASP A 15 -4.21 2.13 9.96
N LEU A 16 -2.98 1.64 10.07
CA LEU A 16 -1.94 2.25 10.90
C LEU A 16 -1.56 3.63 10.37
N GLU A 17 -1.40 3.77 9.06
CA GLU A 17 -1.16 5.06 8.40
C GLU A 17 -2.29 6.07 8.68
N TYR A 18 -3.53 5.62 8.55
CA TYR A 18 -4.70 6.45 8.84
C TYR A 18 -4.79 6.84 10.32
N TYR A 19 -4.45 5.92 11.22
CA TYR A 19 -4.37 6.21 12.65
C TYR A 19 -3.33 7.30 12.94
N PHE A 20 -2.12 7.18 12.41
CA PHE A 20 -1.06 8.18 12.59
C PHE A 20 -1.41 9.52 11.96
N LEU A 21 -2.06 9.55 10.80
CA LEU A 21 -2.52 10.77 10.18
C LEU A 21 -3.51 11.53 11.07
N ASN A 22 -4.49 10.81 11.63
CA ASN A 22 -5.46 11.40 12.55
C ASN A 22 -4.82 11.83 13.88
N LEU A 23 -3.86 11.05 14.39
CA LEU A 23 -3.12 11.43 15.61
C LEU A 23 -2.35 12.74 15.38
N ARG A 24 -1.66 12.89 14.24
CA ARG A 24 -0.99 14.12 13.85
C ARG A 24 -1.96 15.29 13.73
N ALA A 25 -3.07 15.10 13.02
CA ALA A 25 -4.09 16.14 12.88
C ALA A 25 -4.59 16.67 14.22
N LYS A 26 -4.77 15.80 15.22
CA LYS A 26 -5.25 16.15 16.55
C LYS A 26 -4.16 16.71 17.47
N SER A 27 -2.90 16.36 17.27
CA SER A 27 -1.79 16.77 18.16
C SER A 27 -1.06 18.02 17.69
N ILE A 28 -0.90 18.22 16.38
CA ILE A 28 -0.10 19.30 15.79
C ILE A 28 -0.99 20.30 15.06
N GLY A 29 -2.01 19.82 14.33
CA GLY A 29 -2.92 20.63 13.55
C GLY A 29 -3.52 19.87 12.36
N GLU A 30 -4.72 20.26 11.99
CA GLU A 30 -5.50 19.58 10.96
C GLU A 30 -5.11 19.99 9.54
N GLU A 31 -4.47 21.16 9.37
CA GLU A 31 -4.09 21.70 8.05
C GLU A 31 -2.60 21.50 7.77
N ILE A 32 -2.31 21.13 6.52
CA ILE A 32 -0.97 21.18 5.94
C ILE A 32 -0.97 22.07 4.69
N GLU A 33 0.18 22.68 4.38
CA GLU A 33 0.37 23.45 3.16
C GLU A 33 1.12 22.59 2.14
N LEU A 34 0.53 22.45 0.94
CA LEU A 34 1.09 21.71 -0.17
C LEU A 34 1.65 22.67 -1.20
N SER A 35 2.90 22.46 -1.61
CA SER A 35 3.51 23.16 -2.75
C SER A 35 3.19 22.42 -4.02
N LEU A 36 2.40 23.03 -4.90
CA LEU A 36 1.89 22.44 -6.14
C LEU A 36 2.61 23.03 -7.33
N SER A 37 3.22 22.17 -8.13
CA SER A 37 3.85 22.50 -9.42
C SER A 37 3.34 21.56 -10.49
N HIS A 38 3.38 21.99 -11.75
CA HIS A 38 3.03 21.11 -12.85
C HIS A 38 4.01 19.94 -12.94
N GLN A 39 3.48 18.75 -13.11
CA GLN A 39 4.24 17.55 -13.41
C GLN A 39 4.29 17.34 -14.94
N ASN A 40 5.29 16.59 -15.42
CA ASN A 40 5.38 16.10 -16.79
C ASN A 40 5.45 17.18 -17.91
N GLY A 41 6.61 17.81 -18.06
CA GLY A 41 6.99 18.54 -19.26
C GLY A 41 6.23 19.87 -19.52
N SER A 42 5.60 20.43 -18.51
CA SER A 42 5.02 21.76 -18.59
C SER A 42 6.14 22.81 -18.64
N THR A 43 6.04 23.78 -19.54
CA THR A 43 6.93 24.95 -19.59
C THR A 43 6.63 25.97 -18.50
N CYS A 44 5.58 25.76 -17.70
CA CYS A 44 5.18 26.65 -16.62
C CYS A 44 5.80 26.17 -15.29
N GLU A 45 6.81 26.87 -14.83
CA GLU A 45 7.53 26.60 -13.56
C GLU A 45 6.85 27.25 -12.34
N HIS A 46 5.61 27.69 -12.48
CA HIS A 46 4.91 28.34 -11.36
C HIS A 46 4.55 27.34 -10.26
N VAL A 47 4.93 27.68 -9.04
CA VAL A 47 4.56 26.95 -7.83
C VAL A 47 3.42 27.71 -7.13
N THR A 48 2.38 27.02 -6.73
CA THR A 48 1.29 27.58 -5.93
C THR A 48 1.13 26.77 -4.64
N THR A 49 0.63 27.43 -3.61
CA THR A 49 0.39 26.78 -2.32
C THR A 49 -1.11 26.51 -2.16
N LYS A 50 -1.45 25.32 -1.67
CA LYS A 50 -2.82 24.95 -1.32
C LYS A 50 -2.86 24.28 0.04
N LYS A 51 -3.84 24.65 0.87
CA LYS A 51 -4.09 23.99 2.14
C LYS A 51 -4.90 22.74 1.94
N LEU A 52 -4.51 21.66 2.63
CA LEU A 52 -5.24 20.41 2.74
C LEU A 52 -5.59 20.16 4.21
N ASN A 53 -6.87 19.86 4.47
CA ASN A 53 -7.28 19.37 5.79
C ASN A 53 -7.06 17.85 5.85
N LEU A 54 -6.23 17.41 6.79
CA LEU A 54 -5.89 15.99 6.95
C LEU A 54 -7.10 15.12 7.31
N LEU A 55 -8.15 15.68 7.89
CA LEU A 55 -9.39 14.96 8.21
C LEU A 55 -10.23 14.62 6.97
N ASP A 56 -9.95 15.26 5.83
CA ASP A 56 -10.60 14.95 4.55
C ASP A 56 -9.98 13.73 3.87
N VAL A 57 -8.79 13.33 4.29
CA VAL A 57 -8.09 12.15 3.76
C VAL A 57 -8.79 10.88 4.23
N LYS A 58 -9.00 9.93 3.33
CA LYS A 58 -9.71 8.67 3.61
C LYS A 58 -8.93 7.48 3.09
N ILE A 59 -9.20 6.33 3.67
CA ILE A 59 -8.85 5.06 3.06
C ILE A 59 -9.80 4.84 1.89
N ILE A 60 -9.21 4.59 0.72
CA ILE A 60 -9.96 4.28 -0.50
C ILE A 60 -9.98 2.77 -0.67
N GLU A 61 -11.19 2.21 -0.70
CA GLU A 61 -11.43 0.78 -0.92
C GLU A 61 -11.83 0.52 -2.37
N ASN A 62 -11.31 -0.56 -2.95
CA ASN A 62 -11.75 -1.04 -4.24
C ASN A 62 -12.79 -2.17 -4.05
N LYS A 63 -13.98 -2.00 -4.61
CA LYS A 63 -15.07 -2.98 -4.51
C LYS A 63 -14.77 -4.32 -5.20
N GLU A 64 -13.81 -4.31 -6.13
CA GLU A 64 -13.37 -5.50 -6.85
C GLU A 64 -12.16 -6.17 -6.19
N HIS A 65 -11.73 -5.67 -5.04
CA HIS A 65 -10.61 -6.25 -4.31
C HIS A 65 -10.87 -7.70 -3.96
N LYS A 66 -9.85 -8.53 -4.19
CA LYS A 66 -9.85 -9.96 -3.86
C LYS A 66 -8.59 -10.27 -3.08
N ASP A 67 -8.71 -11.15 -2.14
CA ASP A 67 -7.64 -11.64 -1.30
C ASP A 67 -7.39 -13.15 -1.46
N ASN A 68 -8.19 -13.79 -2.32
CA ASN A 68 -8.08 -15.22 -2.62
C ASN A 68 -7.92 -15.42 -4.14
N PHE A 69 -6.84 -16.07 -4.53
CA PHE A 69 -6.43 -16.25 -5.92
C PHE A 69 -6.30 -17.74 -6.24
N LEU A 70 -7.17 -18.23 -7.14
CA LEU A 70 -7.09 -19.59 -7.64
C LEU A 70 -6.02 -19.65 -8.73
N ILE A 71 -4.98 -20.45 -8.49
CA ILE A 71 -3.80 -20.61 -9.37
C ILE A 71 -4.01 -21.77 -10.35
N ASP A 72 -4.50 -22.90 -9.85
CA ASP A 72 -4.76 -24.09 -10.65
C ASP A 72 -6.14 -24.66 -10.31
N LYS A 73 -7.03 -24.68 -11.32
CA LYS A 73 -8.40 -25.18 -11.18
C LYS A 73 -8.48 -26.69 -11.00
N GLU A 74 -7.59 -27.43 -11.65
CA GLU A 74 -7.62 -28.90 -11.61
C GLU A 74 -7.19 -29.42 -10.25
N ARG A 75 -6.19 -28.79 -9.65
CA ARG A 75 -5.65 -29.10 -8.33
C ARG A 75 -6.39 -28.37 -7.20
N ASN A 76 -7.30 -27.44 -7.53
CA ASN A 76 -7.90 -26.50 -6.61
C ASN A 76 -6.83 -25.77 -5.77
N LEU A 77 -5.67 -25.52 -6.40
CA LEU A 77 -4.55 -24.84 -5.77
C LEU A 77 -4.79 -23.32 -5.79
N GLY A 78 -4.69 -22.70 -4.65
CA GLY A 78 -4.84 -21.26 -4.53
C GLY A 78 -4.04 -20.67 -3.40
N VAL A 79 -3.98 -19.32 -3.39
CA VAL A 79 -3.31 -18.52 -2.36
C VAL A 79 -4.30 -17.54 -1.76
N LYS A 80 -4.38 -17.51 -0.44
CA LYS A 80 -5.04 -16.47 0.35
C LYS A 80 -4.00 -15.48 0.82
N MET A 81 -4.26 -14.20 0.53
CA MET A 81 -3.41 -13.09 0.94
C MET A 81 -3.97 -12.43 2.20
N LYS A 82 -3.10 -11.90 3.04
CA LYS A 82 -3.40 -10.98 4.14
C LYS A 82 -2.80 -9.60 3.85
N TYR A 83 -3.35 -8.57 4.45
CA TYR A 83 -2.81 -7.22 4.29
C TYR A 83 -1.41 -7.08 4.88
N PRO A 84 -0.53 -6.29 4.26
CA PRO A 84 0.80 -6.00 4.81
C PRO A 84 0.66 -5.32 6.17
N GLN A 85 1.49 -5.76 7.10
CA GLN A 85 1.67 -5.16 8.42
C GLN A 85 3.02 -4.42 8.43
N ILE A 86 3.15 -3.39 9.24
CA ILE A 86 4.43 -2.71 9.38
C ILE A 86 5.32 -3.55 10.28
N ASP A 87 6.31 -4.18 9.66
CA ASP A 87 7.41 -4.84 10.37
C ASP A 87 8.63 -3.92 10.37
N SER A 88 9.12 -3.59 11.56
CA SER A 88 10.32 -2.74 11.74
C SER A 88 11.58 -3.35 11.13
N ASN A 89 11.61 -4.66 10.91
CA ASN A 89 12.78 -5.36 10.35
C ASN A 89 12.89 -5.20 8.82
N ILE A 90 11.83 -4.76 8.14
CA ILE A 90 11.84 -4.58 6.66
C ILE A 90 12.69 -3.38 6.24
N LEU A 91 12.83 -2.38 7.11
CA LEU A 91 13.49 -1.11 6.77
C LEU A 91 15.03 -1.23 6.68
N ASP A 92 15.63 -2.17 7.37
CA ASP A 92 17.10 -2.25 7.50
C ASP A 92 17.83 -2.81 6.26
N ASP A 93 17.11 -3.50 5.35
CA ASP A 93 17.72 -4.21 4.22
C ASP A 93 17.30 -3.71 2.81
N ILE A 94 16.43 -2.70 2.74
CA ILE A 94 15.87 -2.22 1.44
C ILE A 94 16.97 -1.66 0.52
N GLU A 95 18.00 -1.00 1.08
CA GLU A 95 19.07 -0.36 0.29
C GLU A 95 19.94 -1.35 -0.50
N LYS A 96 19.89 -2.66 -0.18
CA LYS A 96 20.73 -3.69 -0.78
C LYS A 96 20.01 -4.61 -1.76
N LYS A 97 18.68 -4.49 -1.88
CA LYS A 97 17.85 -5.41 -2.67
C LYS A 97 17.42 -4.76 -3.97
N SER A 98 17.30 -5.58 -5.01
CA SER A 98 16.67 -5.16 -6.27
C SER A 98 15.15 -4.94 -6.10
N GLU A 99 14.55 -4.16 -6.99
CA GLU A 99 13.11 -3.93 -6.99
C GLU A 99 12.30 -5.24 -7.08
N ILE A 100 12.82 -6.24 -7.80
CA ILE A 100 12.19 -7.56 -7.95
C ILE A 100 12.21 -8.31 -6.61
N GLU A 101 13.34 -8.30 -5.90
CA GLU A 101 13.47 -8.95 -4.58
C GLU A 101 12.54 -8.30 -3.57
N ILE A 102 12.45 -6.96 -3.55
CA ILE A 102 11.53 -6.22 -2.67
C ILE A 102 10.06 -6.60 -2.98
N ALA A 103 9.69 -6.62 -4.26
CA ALA A 103 8.34 -6.98 -4.67
C ALA A 103 7.97 -8.42 -4.30
N THR A 104 8.91 -9.35 -4.52
CA THR A 104 8.72 -10.77 -4.18
C THR A 104 8.58 -10.96 -2.67
N GLU A 105 9.43 -10.32 -1.87
CA GLU A 105 9.31 -10.38 -0.41
C GLU A 105 8.00 -9.77 0.10
N ALA A 106 7.52 -8.69 -0.50
CA ALA A 106 6.23 -8.11 -0.16
C ALA A 106 5.10 -9.12 -0.38
N VAL A 107 5.12 -9.86 -1.51
CA VAL A 107 4.15 -10.92 -1.78
C VAL A 107 4.24 -12.04 -0.73
N ILE A 108 5.44 -12.56 -0.47
CA ILE A 108 5.67 -13.66 0.47
C ILE A 108 5.19 -13.31 1.88
N ASN A 109 5.52 -12.12 2.37
CA ASN A 109 5.13 -11.66 3.71
C ASN A 109 3.60 -11.48 3.86
N CYS A 110 2.88 -11.33 2.75
CA CYS A 110 1.43 -11.20 2.72
C CYS A 110 0.70 -12.52 2.45
N VAL A 111 1.38 -13.66 2.40
CA VAL A 111 0.73 -14.96 2.32
C VAL A 111 0.11 -15.30 3.69
N ASP A 112 -1.21 -15.51 3.71
CA ASP A 112 -1.91 -16.06 4.87
C ASP A 112 -1.81 -17.58 4.84
N TYR A 113 -2.31 -18.18 3.75
CA TYR A 113 -2.15 -19.60 3.50
C TYR A 113 -2.21 -19.93 2.00
N ILE A 114 -1.60 -21.04 1.65
CA ILE A 114 -1.75 -21.73 0.36
C ILE A 114 -2.69 -22.91 0.61
N TYR A 115 -3.53 -23.25 -0.33
CA TYR A 115 -4.44 -24.40 -0.22
C TYR A 115 -4.52 -25.19 -1.51
N ASP A 116 -4.81 -26.47 -1.38
CA ASP A 116 -5.17 -27.38 -2.47
C ASP A 116 -6.47 -28.15 -2.13
N LYS A 117 -6.76 -29.24 -2.86
CA LYS A 117 -7.95 -30.05 -2.61
C LYS A 117 -7.98 -30.73 -1.25
N ASP A 118 -6.79 -31.02 -0.70
CA ASP A 118 -6.65 -31.94 0.43
C ASP A 118 -6.35 -31.20 1.71
N GLN A 119 -5.62 -30.07 1.66
CA GLN A 119 -5.16 -29.38 2.86
C GLN A 119 -4.83 -27.89 2.67
N MET A 120 -4.54 -27.25 3.77
CA MET A 120 -4.19 -25.84 3.89
C MET A 120 -2.81 -25.71 4.52
N TYR A 121 -1.97 -24.87 3.92
CA TYR A 121 -0.59 -24.63 4.31
C TYR A 121 -0.47 -23.18 4.78
N LYS A 122 -0.40 -22.95 6.09
CA LYS A 122 -0.32 -21.58 6.63
C LYS A 122 1.05 -20.99 6.34
N GLY A 123 1.08 -19.78 5.76
CA GLY A 123 2.33 -19.11 5.38
C GLY A 123 3.33 -18.97 6.52
N LYS A 124 2.87 -18.75 7.75
CA LYS A 124 3.72 -18.64 8.94
C LYS A 124 4.45 -19.93 9.36
N ASP A 125 4.01 -21.08 8.86
CA ASP A 125 4.56 -22.41 9.23
C ASP A 125 5.69 -22.82 8.27
N TYR A 126 5.97 -22.00 7.23
CA TYR A 126 6.98 -22.23 6.19
C TYR A 126 8.05 -21.13 6.21
N SER A 127 9.27 -21.48 5.78
CA SER A 127 10.34 -20.50 5.63
C SER A 127 10.07 -19.55 4.45
N LYS A 128 10.78 -18.41 4.41
CA LYS A 128 10.70 -17.50 3.26
C LYS A 128 11.20 -18.18 1.98
N GLU A 129 12.19 -19.03 2.11
CA GLU A 129 12.78 -19.80 1.02
C GLU A 129 11.76 -20.78 0.41
N ASP A 130 10.99 -21.50 1.24
CA ASP A 130 9.96 -22.41 0.78
C ASP A 130 8.84 -21.68 0.01
N LEU A 131 8.43 -20.52 0.53
CA LEU A 131 7.42 -19.68 -0.12
C LEU A 131 7.98 -19.08 -1.42
N LEU A 132 9.25 -18.66 -1.44
CA LEU A 132 9.91 -18.16 -2.64
C LEU A 132 9.92 -19.22 -3.74
N GLU A 133 10.35 -20.46 -3.42
CA GLU A 133 10.36 -21.58 -4.36
C GLU A 133 8.94 -21.83 -4.94
N PHE A 134 7.91 -21.74 -4.11
CA PHE A 134 6.53 -21.85 -4.57
C PHE A 134 6.19 -20.79 -5.63
N PHE A 135 6.51 -19.51 -5.35
CA PHE A 135 6.20 -18.40 -6.27
C PHE A 135 7.05 -18.41 -7.54
N GLU A 136 8.30 -18.88 -7.49
CA GLU A 136 9.18 -19.05 -8.65
C GLU A 136 8.67 -20.12 -9.61
N ASN A 137 7.90 -21.09 -9.13
CA ASN A 137 7.28 -22.12 -9.95
C ASN A 137 5.95 -21.68 -10.60
N LEU A 138 5.46 -20.47 -10.31
CA LEU A 138 4.28 -19.92 -10.97
C LEU A 138 4.60 -19.40 -12.37
N THR A 139 3.63 -19.47 -13.26
CA THR A 139 3.71 -18.73 -14.53
C THR A 139 3.62 -17.21 -14.25
N GLN A 140 4.08 -16.39 -15.20
CA GLN A 140 4.00 -14.94 -15.08
C GLN A 140 2.56 -14.46 -14.85
N ASP A 141 1.58 -15.03 -15.57
CA ASP A 141 0.16 -14.66 -15.42
C ASP A 141 -0.38 -15.01 -14.03
N GLN A 142 0.00 -16.18 -13.50
CA GLN A 142 -0.39 -16.61 -12.16
C GLN A 142 0.20 -15.69 -11.09
N PHE A 143 1.49 -15.37 -11.18
CA PHE A 143 2.16 -14.46 -10.27
C PHE A 143 1.54 -13.06 -10.32
N GLN A 144 1.31 -12.52 -11.53
CA GLN A 144 0.69 -11.22 -11.70
C GLN A 144 -0.74 -11.18 -11.18
N GLY A 145 -1.47 -12.30 -11.31
CA GLY A 145 -2.79 -12.47 -10.70
C GLY A 145 -2.75 -12.27 -9.19
N VAL A 146 -1.79 -12.89 -8.49
CA VAL A 146 -1.60 -12.72 -7.05
C VAL A 146 -1.10 -11.32 -6.71
N ALA A 147 -0.14 -10.78 -7.47
CA ALA A 147 0.41 -9.44 -7.25
C ALA A 147 -0.63 -8.32 -7.40
N SER A 148 -1.70 -8.55 -8.19
CA SER A 148 -2.83 -7.61 -8.32
C SER A 148 -3.56 -7.32 -7.00
N PHE A 149 -3.32 -8.13 -5.97
CA PHE A 149 -3.76 -7.87 -4.60
C PHE A 149 -3.31 -6.48 -4.13
N PHE A 150 -2.04 -6.13 -4.38
CA PHE A 150 -1.46 -4.85 -3.94
C PHE A 150 -2.00 -3.66 -4.74
N ASP A 151 -2.44 -3.86 -5.98
CA ASP A 151 -3.02 -2.79 -6.80
C ASP A 151 -4.41 -2.40 -6.31
N THR A 152 -5.15 -3.38 -5.78
CA THR A 152 -6.56 -3.25 -5.42
C THR A 152 -6.83 -3.16 -3.93
N MET A 153 -5.85 -3.46 -3.07
CA MET A 153 -6.01 -3.37 -1.61
C MET A 153 -6.35 -1.94 -1.17
N PRO A 154 -7.01 -1.77 -0.01
CA PRO A 154 -7.28 -0.45 0.55
C PRO A 154 -6.00 0.36 0.73
N LYS A 155 -6.06 1.67 0.42
CA LYS A 155 -4.91 2.58 0.50
C LYS A 155 -5.31 3.92 1.08
N LEU A 156 -4.42 4.51 1.88
CA LEU A 156 -4.54 5.90 2.28
C LEU A 156 -4.24 6.79 1.08
N LYS A 157 -5.27 7.45 0.54
CA LYS A 157 -5.14 8.21 -0.70
C LYS A 157 -5.99 9.47 -0.70
N HIS A 158 -5.44 10.55 -1.23
CA HIS A 158 -6.16 11.79 -1.46
C HIS A 158 -5.71 12.43 -2.78
N VAL A 159 -6.67 12.95 -3.57
CA VAL A 159 -6.39 13.63 -4.83
C VAL A 159 -6.67 15.12 -4.67
N VAL A 160 -5.62 15.92 -4.76
CA VAL A 160 -5.70 17.38 -4.69
C VAL A 160 -5.78 17.94 -6.11
N LYS A 161 -6.98 18.32 -6.55
CA LYS A 161 -7.17 19.01 -7.83
C LYS A 161 -6.91 20.50 -7.66
N TRP A 162 -6.19 21.10 -8.61
CA TRP A 162 -5.83 22.51 -8.58
C TRP A 162 -5.77 23.11 -9.98
N LYS A 163 -5.87 24.45 -10.04
CA LYS A 163 -5.73 25.20 -11.28
C LYS A 163 -4.60 26.19 -11.12
N CYS A 164 -3.66 26.17 -12.05
CA CYS A 164 -2.52 27.08 -12.03
C CYS A 164 -2.97 28.52 -12.24
N PRO A 165 -2.67 29.45 -11.32
CA PRO A 165 -3.07 30.84 -11.47
C PRO A 165 -2.31 31.57 -12.59
N LYS A 166 -1.13 31.06 -12.99
CA LYS A 166 -0.30 31.68 -14.03
C LYS A 166 -0.71 31.26 -15.44
N CYS A 167 -0.89 29.99 -15.71
CA CYS A 167 -1.20 29.47 -17.05
C CYS A 167 -2.63 29.00 -17.23
N GLY A 168 -3.43 28.93 -16.15
CA GLY A 168 -4.83 28.51 -16.18
C GLY A 168 -5.05 27.01 -16.37
N LYS A 169 -3.99 26.20 -16.51
CA LYS A 169 -4.07 24.76 -16.69
C LYS A 169 -4.53 24.09 -15.38
N GLU A 170 -5.41 23.12 -15.52
CA GLU A 170 -5.83 22.26 -14.40
C GLU A 170 -4.87 21.07 -14.30
N ASP A 171 -4.57 20.67 -13.05
CA ASP A 171 -3.68 19.57 -12.74
C ASP A 171 -4.10 18.90 -11.44
N GLU A 172 -3.52 17.75 -11.12
CA GLU A 172 -3.82 17.04 -9.88
C GLU A 172 -2.55 16.48 -9.24
N LEU A 173 -2.53 16.49 -7.90
CA LEU A 173 -1.51 15.83 -7.09
C LEU A 173 -2.16 14.66 -6.37
N VAL A 174 -1.65 13.46 -6.59
CA VAL A 174 -2.06 12.26 -5.89
C VAL A 174 -1.13 12.05 -4.71
N LEU A 175 -1.70 12.05 -3.50
CA LEU A 175 -1.02 11.72 -2.26
C LEU A 175 -1.44 10.30 -1.88
N GLU A 176 -0.49 9.36 -1.81
CA GLU A 176 -0.72 7.96 -1.48
C GLU A 176 0.33 7.49 -0.46
N GLY A 177 -0.15 6.85 0.62
CA GLY A 177 0.68 6.45 1.75
C GLY A 177 1.08 7.62 2.65
N ILE A 178 1.37 7.31 3.91
CA ILE A 178 1.58 8.31 4.97
C ILE A 178 2.75 9.26 4.67
N GLY A 179 3.81 8.78 4.03
CA GLY A 179 5.00 9.57 3.69
C GLY A 179 4.67 10.84 2.91
N ASN A 180 3.70 10.75 1.99
CA ASN A 180 3.27 11.89 1.18
C ASN A 180 2.52 12.99 1.96
N PHE A 181 2.08 12.69 3.18
CA PHE A 181 1.41 13.66 4.07
C PHE A 181 2.35 14.25 5.13
N PHE A 182 3.61 13.81 5.19
CA PHE A 182 4.60 14.28 6.17
C PHE A 182 5.86 14.89 5.51
N ALA A 183 5.99 14.83 4.20
CA ALA A 183 7.17 15.29 3.45
C ALA A 183 7.15 16.81 3.10
N PHE A 184 6.43 17.64 3.89
CA PHE A 184 6.26 19.07 3.66
C PHE A 184 6.82 19.91 4.79
#